data_fb420fb1f493d5e0183074047f3d297a
#
_entry.id   fb420fb1f493d5e0183074047f3d297a
#
_cell.length_a   1.000
_cell.length_b   1.000
_cell.length_c   1.000
_cell.angle_alpha   90.00
_cell.angle_beta   90.00
_cell.angle_gamma   90.00
#
_symmetry.space_group_name_H-M   'P 1'
#
loop_
_entity.id
_entity.type
_entity.pdbx_description
1 polymer ?
#
loop_
_entity_poly.entity_id
_entity_poly.type
_entity_poly.pdbx_seq_one_letter_code
_entity_poly.pdbx_strand_id
1 'polypeptide(L)'
;MKKRLTQILSRAGLSMSALTLTFTFVVSGTKATQPLRYKTTGQDSSQSKQVSALVAEGAAAIEHGDTATAKTLFERALSIDKDNVEAHSYLGVIADRAGNLLEAERHFAAAAIADPLSPSARNNHGAILLKLGRTRQAATQFETSLRLDKNQPSALINLAQIRFAGNTPEDLRAALDLFKRAQSIAPDFEVARSLVVTALRLGQRDEAANYYRDYATRVSGAQGEMVTPAARAELGAALLEAKLTEEAVKELSAAVASDQKNVEAIVNLAKAYRAANDIDSAGRLLETAVANGLDDALIYAALADLYESIGRAENAIPAMRLAVERDPKNEGYRFRYALLLIDTKAPQAAIIRLKEALPLFPDSARLWFALGIAQYGFQQTNEAAQSFTRAVEIDPKAAPALAYLGMINAEQGRFPEAIALYERAIATNGQFAAAHYLLADVLVKLSAIDVPRAETHLKRALELDPTLTQARLALGKLYLRDEHLAEAAVEFEAAIKADPNLAEAYYQLGRTYARMKRTAEAQTTLATFKRLSDTQKEQSETERREMLRRLANVRF
;
A
#
# COMPACT_ATOMS: atom_id res chain seq x y z
N MET A 1 12.34 4.76 -21.31
CA MET A 1 11.43 5.59 -20.51
C MET A 1 10.15 4.84 -20.09
N LYS A 2 9.43 4.15 -20.99
CA LYS A 2 8.26 3.30 -20.63
C LYS A 2 8.55 2.26 -19.54
N LYS A 3 9.67 1.53 -19.58
CA LYS A 3 10.03 0.52 -18.56
C LYS A 3 10.30 1.10 -17.16
N ARG A 4 10.77 2.35 -17.04
CA ARG A 4 10.96 3.00 -15.73
C ARG A 4 9.66 3.53 -15.13
N LEU A 5 8.72 4.01 -15.96
CA LEU A 5 7.39 4.41 -15.48
C LEU A 5 6.58 3.20 -14.98
N THR A 6 6.63 2.07 -15.71
CA THR A 6 5.95 0.82 -15.30
C THR A 6 6.52 0.27 -13.98
N GLN A 7 7.82 0.40 -13.75
CA GLN A 7 8.46 -0.05 -12.50
C GLN A 7 8.19 0.85 -11.29
N ILE A 8 7.96 2.14 -11.51
CA ILE A 8 7.60 3.09 -10.45
C ILE A 8 6.12 2.91 -10.06
N LEU A 9 5.25 2.61 -11.03
CA LEU A 9 3.82 2.41 -10.82
C LEU A 9 3.50 1.04 -10.21
N SER A 10 4.29 -0.01 -10.52
CA SER A 10 4.13 -1.34 -9.90
C SER A 10 4.54 -1.37 -8.42
N ARG A 11 5.41 -0.46 -7.97
CA ARG A 11 5.76 -0.29 -6.54
C ARG A 11 4.69 0.44 -5.73
N ALA A 12 3.78 1.14 -6.39
CA ALA A 12 2.67 1.86 -5.74
C ALA A 12 1.34 1.09 -5.75
N GLY A 13 1.31 -0.15 -6.26
CA GLY A 13 0.11 -0.99 -6.27
C GLY A 13 -1.06 -0.47 -7.15
N LEU A 14 -0.84 0.59 -7.91
CA LEU A 14 -1.87 1.19 -8.77
C LEU A 14 -1.48 0.97 -10.23
N SER A 15 -2.23 0.10 -10.92
CA SER A 15 -2.07 -0.10 -12.36
C SER A 15 -2.50 1.16 -13.13
N MET A 16 -1.84 1.42 -14.28
CA MET A 16 -2.20 2.53 -15.19
C MET A 16 -3.61 2.43 -15.80
N SER A 17 -4.37 1.39 -15.49
CA SER A 17 -5.72 1.13 -16.02
C SER A 17 -6.84 1.92 -15.33
N ALA A 18 -6.57 2.57 -14.21
CA ALA A 18 -7.59 3.17 -13.34
C ALA A 18 -8.06 4.57 -13.69
N LEU A 19 -7.28 5.33 -14.43
CA LEU A 19 -7.83 6.51 -15.08
C LEU A 19 -8.05 6.16 -16.55
N THR A 20 -9.22 5.71 -16.89
CA THR A 20 -9.72 5.84 -18.28
C THR A 20 -9.62 7.33 -18.59
N LEU A 21 -8.54 7.70 -19.31
CA LEU A 21 -8.32 9.05 -19.80
C LEU A 21 -9.40 9.34 -20.83
N THR A 22 -10.62 9.66 -20.37
CA THR A 22 -11.66 10.22 -21.20
C THR A 22 -11.26 11.64 -21.52
N PHE A 23 -10.56 11.81 -22.64
CA PHE A 23 -10.24 13.14 -23.14
C PHE A 23 -11.55 13.78 -23.59
N THR A 24 -11.97 14.83 -22.91
CA THR A 24 -13.15 15.60 -23.27
C THR A 24 -12.80 16.55 -24.42
N PHE A 25 -13.24 16.18 -25.62
CA PHE A 25 -13.29 17.10 -26.75
C PHE A 25 -14.58 17.93 -26.65
N VAL A 26 -14.43 19.23 -26.71
CA VAL A 26 -15.58 20.14 -26.79
C VAL A 26 -15.81 20.49 -28.24
N VAL A 27 -16.85 19.91 -28.83
CA VAL A 27 -17.40 20.41 -30.08
C VAL A 27 -18.48 21.43 -29.68
N SER A 28 -18.20 22.71 -29.91
CA SER A 28 -19.10 23.80 -29.50
C SER A 28 -20.39 23.73 -30.32
N GLY A 29 -21.39 23.01 -29.84
CA GLY A 29 -22.78 23.23 -30.17
C GLY A 29 -23.34 24.34 -29.29
N THR A 30 -22.77 25.54 -29.35
CA THR A 30 -23.25 26.67 -28.56
C THR A 30 -24.25 27.48 -29.33
N LYS A 31 -25.33 27.86 -28.64
CA LYS A 31 -26.15 29.03 -28.99
C LYS A 31 -25.22 30.19 -29.34
N ALA A 32 -25.38 30.68 -30.56
CA ALA A 32 -24.60 31.74 -31.12
C ALA A 32 -24.40 32.91 -30.15
N THR A 33 -23.21 33.07 -29.61
CA THR A 33 -22.71 34.34 -29.14
C THR A 33 -22.28 35.13 -30.38
N GLN A 34 -22.77 36.36 -30.48
CA GLN A 34 -22.61 37.23 -31.66
C GLN A 34 -21.14 37.27 -32.13
N PRO A 35 -20.88 37.09 -33.44
CA PRO A 35 -19.54 37.18 -33.97
C PRO A 35 -19.07 38.64 -33.87
N LEU A 36 -17.84 38.84 -33.40
CA LEU A 36 -17.11 40.07 -33.56
C LEU A 36 -17.05 40.42 -35.06
N ARG A 37 -17.78 41.49 -35.46
CA ARG A 37 -17.88 41.95 -36.84
C ARG A 37 -16.51 42.42 -37.31
N TYR A 38 -15.81 41.57 -38.08
CA TYR A 38 -14.87 42.08 -39.10
C TYR A 38 -15.73 42.64 -40.24
N LYS A 39 -15.41 43.88 -40.69
CA LYS A 39 -16.01 44.47 -41.89
C LYS A 39 -15.57 43.68 -43.12
N THR A 40 -16.45 42.85 -43.65
CA THR A 40 -16.25 42.16 -44.95
C THR A 40 -17.11 42.85 -46.01
N THR A 41 -16.56 42.99 -47.19
CA THR A 41 -17.23 43.51 -48.39
C THR A 41 -18.25 42.51 -48.91
N GLY A 42 -19.29 42.96 -49.60
CA GLY A 42 -20.54 42.20 -49.91
C GLY A 42 -20.39 40.87 -50.70
N GLN A 43 -19.23 40.49 -51.22
CA GLN A 43 -18.98 39.15 -51.83
C GLN A 43 -18.65 38.10 -50.77
N ASP A 44 -18.07 38.49 -49.66
CA ASP A 44 -17.71 37.60 -48.52
C ASP A 44 -18.97 37.03 -47.80
N SER A 45 -20.12 37.71 -47.86
CA SER A 45 -21.30 37.30 -47.13
C SER A 45 -22.00 36.04 -47.73
N SER A 46 -21.86 35.80 -49.04
CA SER A 46 -22.47 34.60 -49.71
C SER A 46 -21.63 33.34 -49.43
N GLN A 47 -20.32 33.44 -49.54
CA GLN A 47 -19.42 32.32 -49.24
C GLN A 47 -19.47 31.96 -47.74
N SER A 48 -19.48 32.95 -46.86
CA SER A 48 -19.64 32.72 -45.42
C SER A 48 -20.95 32.01 -45.07
N LYS A 49 -22.07 32.37 -45.71
CA LYS A 49 -23.35 31.70 -45.55
C LYS A 49 -23.31 30.26 -46.07
N GLN A 50 -22.64 30.03 -47.21
CA GLN A 50 -22.48 28.68 -47.76
C GLN A 50 -21.64 27.77 -46.86
N VAL A 51 -20.52 28.28 -46.29
CA VAL A 51 -19.69 27.56 -45.36
C VAL A 51 -20.47 27.22 -44.08
N SER A 52 -21.20 28.19 -43.51
CA SER A 52 -22.02 27.96 -42.30
C SER A 52 -23.11 26.93 -42.56
N ALA A 53 -23.74 26.90 -43.75
CA ALA A 53 -24.72 25.88 -44.11
C ALA A 53 -24.09 24.47 -44.19
N LEU A 54 -22.94 24.35 -44.89
CA LEU A 54 -22.20 23.09 -44.97
C LEU A 54 -21.76 22.55 -43.60
N VAL A 55 -21.30 23.44 -42.72
CA VAL A 55 -20.92 23.06 -41.36
C VAL A 55 -22.13 22.61 -40.55
N ALA A 56 -23.26 23.30 -40.64
CA ALA A 56 -24.50 22.92 -39.96
C ALA A 56 -25.06 21.57 -40.48
N GLU A 57 -25.05 21.34 -41.80
CA GLU A 57 -25.46 20.06 -42.40
C GLU A 57 -24.52 18.93 -41.97
N GLY A 58 -23.20 19.18 -41.91
CA GLY A 58 -22.22 18.21 -41.45
C GLY A 58 -22.42 17.87 -39.95
N ALA A 59 -22.72 18.86 -39.12
CA ALA A 59 -23.04 18.64 -37.72
C ALA A 59 -24.30 17.80 -37.53
N ALA A 60 -25.35 18.08 -38.28
CA ALA A 60 -26.56 17.25 -38.30
C ALA A 60 -26.30 15.82 -38.77
N ALA A 61 -25.45 15.61 -39.78
CA ALA A 61 -25.05 14.29 -40.22
C ALA A 61 -24.30 13.51 -39.09
N ILE A 62 -23.45 14.18 -38.28
CA ILE A 62 -22.84 13.55 -37.09
C ILE A 62 -23.90 13.11 -36.08
N GLU A 63 -24.92 13.94 -35.82
CA GLU A 63 -26.01 13.61 -34.86
C GLU A 63 -26.80 12.37 -35.33
N HIS A 64 -26.96 12.17 -36.65
CA HIS A 64 -27.57 11.01 -37.24
C HIS A 64 -26.63 9.81 -37.44
N GLY A 65 -25.37 9.93 -37.03
CA GLY A 65 -24.35 8.86 -37.13
C GLY A 65 -23.73 8.70 -38.52
N ASP A 66 -24.07 9.54 -39.49
CA ASP A 66 -23.51 9.52 -40.87
C ASP A 66 -22.18 10.29 -40.91
N THR A 67 -21.14 9.65 -40.39
CA THR A 67 -19.78 10.22 -40.33
C THR A 67 -19.17 10.45 -41.73
N ALA A 68 -19.55 9.62 -42.74
CA ALA A 68 -18.99 9.75 -44.10
C ALA A 68 -19.51 11.02 -44.80
N THR A 69 -20.83 11.23 -44.77
CA THR A 69 -21.43 12.47 -45.29
C THR A 69 -20.93 13.69 -44.53
N ALA A 70 -20.86 13.61 -43.21
CA ALA A 70 -20.32 14.71 -42.39
C ALA A 70 -18.90 15.09 -42.82
N LYS A 71 -17.99 14.12 -42.97
CA LYS A 71 -16.62 14.34 -43.43
C LYS A 71 -16.59 15.09 -44.77
N THR A 72 -17.37 14.63 -45.73
CA THR A 72 -17.44 15.24 -47.08
C THR A 72 -17.92 16.70 -47.00
N LEU A 73 -18.93 16.98 -46.18
CA LEU A 73 -19.47 18.34 -45.98
C LEU A 73 -18.45 19.28 -45.34
N PHE A 74 -17.72 18.84 -44.33
CA PHE A 74 -16.66 19.63 -43.69
C PHE A 74 -15.47 19.87 -44.66
N GLU A 75 -15.08 18.86 -45.45
CA GLU A 75 -14.03 19.01 -46.45
C GLU A 75 -14.45 20.05 -47.53
N ARG A 76 -15.73 20.02 -47.96
CA ARG A 76 -16.28 21.05 -48.85
C ARG A 76 -16.30 22.44 -48.20
N ALA A 77 -16.63 22.54 -46.90
CA ALA A 77 -16.55 23.81 -46.19
C ALA A 77 -15.11 24.35 -46.20
N LEU A 78 -14.08 23.52 -45.93
CA LEU A 78 -12.67 23.89 -45.98
C LEU A 78 -12.17 24.21 -47.40
N SER A 79 -12.80 23.69 -48.46
CA SER A 79 -12.45 24.08 -49.84
C SER A 79 -12.87 25.51 -50.16
N ILE A 80 -13.84 26.06 -49.44
CA ILE A 80 -14.33 27.45 -49.59
C ILE A 80 -13.62 28.36 -48.56
N ASP A 81 -13.52 27.94 -47.31
CA ASP A 81 -12.87 28.64 -46.20
C ASP A 81 -11.88 27.69 -45.53
N LYS A 82 -10.64 27.73 -45.96
CA LYS A 82 -9.56 26.83 -45.50
C LYS A 82 -9.20 26.99 -44.02
N ASP A 83 -9.57 28.11 -43.40
CA ASP A 83 -9.27 28.44 -42.03
C ASP A 83 -10.51 28.31 -41.11
N ASN A 84 -11.57 27.59 -41.60
CA ASN A 84 -12.79 27.41 -40.81
C ASN A 84 -12.58 26.56 -39.58
N VAL A 85 -12.66 27.19 -38.43
CA VAL A 85 -12.36 26.60 -37.11
C VAL A 85 -13.28 25.40 -36.77
N GLU A 86 -14.58 25.55 -37.06
CA GLU A 86 -15.57 24.52 -36.75
C GLU A 86 -15.38 23.30 -37.64
N ALA A 87 -15.18 23.48 -38.96
CA ALA A 87 -14.94 22.37 -39.88
C ALA A 87 -13.66 21.60 -39.52
N HIS A 88 -12.56 22.32 -39.19
CA HIS A 88 -11.36 21.68 -38.68
C HIS A 88 -11.62 20.94 -37.36
N SER A 89 -12.36 21.52 -36.43
CA SER A 89 -12.67 20.88 -35.14
C SER A 89 -13.45 19.57 -35.33
N TYR A 90 -14.47 19.56 -36.20
CA TYR A 90 -15.25 18.35 -36.49
C TYR A 90 -14.42 17.28 -37.20
N LEU A 91 -13.60 17.66 -38.20
CA LEU A 91 -12.70 16.72 -38.88
C LEU A 91 -11.67 16.13 -37.92
N GLY A 92 -11.17 16.94 -37.00
CA GLY A 92 -10.29 16.48 -35.91
C GLY A 92 -10.95 15.41 -35.04
N VAL A 93 -12.23 15.61 -34.65
CA VAL A 93 -13.00 14.62 -33.88
C VAL A 93 -13.27 13.35 -34.69
N ILE A 94 -13.62 13.48 -35.99
CA ILE A 94 -13.82 12.33 -36.86
C ILE A 94 -12.53 11.51 -36.97
N ALA A 95 -11.40 12.16 -37.23
CA ALA A 95 -10.10 11.50 -37.35
C ALA A 95 -9.68 10.82 -36.04
N ASP A 96 -9.92 11.47 -34.89
CA ASP A 96 -9.63 10.90 -33.55
C ASP A 96 -10.46 9.63 -33.29
N ARG A 97 -11.77 9.65 -33.56
CA ARG A 97 -12.65 8.48 -33.44
C ARG A 97 -12.24 7.34 -34.37
N ALA A 98 -11.68 7.65 -35.54
CA ALA A 98 -11.15 6.67 -36.49
C ALA A 98 -9.75 6.14 -36.06
N GLY A 99 -9.15 6.65 -35.01
CA GLY A 99 -7.80 6.29 -34.54
C GLY A 99 -6.67 6.99 -35.32
N ASN A 100 -6.97 7.91 -36.22
CA ASN A 100 -6.02 8.64 -37.06
C ASN A 100 -5.45 9.84 -36.30
N LEU A 101 -4.69 9.60 -35.22
CA LEU A 101 -4.26 10.63 -34.26
C LEU A 101 -3.44 11.75 -34.93
N LEU A 102 -2.62 11.46 -35.95
CA LEU A 102 -1.82 12.48 -36.66
C LEU A 102 -2.68 13.36 -37.58
N GLU A 103 -3.74 12.82 -38.16
CA GLU A 103 -4.72 13.59 -38.95
C GLU A 103 -5.54 14.48 -38.01
N ALA A 104 -5.98 13.94 -36.87
CA ALA A 104 -6.68 14.70 -35.86
C ALA A 104 -5.83 15.86 -35.32
N GLU A 105 -4.55 15.63 -35.07
CA GLU A 105 -3.61 16.68 -34.62
C GLU A 105 -3.47 17.79 -35.65
N ARG A 106 -3.33 17.45 -36.94
CA ARG A 106 -3.26 18.48 -38.01
C ARG A 106 -4.52 19.35 -38.03
N HIS A 107 -5.69 18.75 -37.92
CA HIS A 107 -6.95 19.49 -37.92
C HIS A 107 -7.14 20.35 -36.67
N PHE A 108 -6.87 19.83 -35.47
CA PHE A 108 -6.99 20.61 -34.24
C PHE A 108 -5.93 21.73 -34.15
N ALA A 109 -4.72 21.48 -34.68
CA ALA A 109 -3.70 22.53 -34.76
C ALA A 109 -4.14 23.65 -35.73
N ALA A 110 -4.70 23.30 -36.90
CA ALA A 110 -5.23 24.27 -37.85
C ALA A 110 -6.37 25.11 -37.22
N ALA A 111 -7.30 24.50 -36.51
CA ALA A 111 -8.35 25.21 -35.77
C ALA A 111 -7.77 26.21 -34.75
N ALA A 112 -6.75 25.78 -33.97
CA ALA A 112 -6.09 26.63 -32.96
C ALA A 112 -5.22 27.75 -33.57
N ILE A 113 -4.78 27.62 -34.83
CA ILE A 113 -4.08 28.64 -35.58
C ILE A 113 -5.10 29.61 -36.19
N ALA A 114 -6.18 29.13 -36.77
CA ALA A 114 -7.22 29.94 -37.38
C ALA A 114 -7.93 30.87 -36.38
N ASP A 115 -8.20 30.35 -35.15
CA ASP A 115 -8.67 31.20 -34.05
C ASP A 115 -7.76 31.03 -32.81
N PRO A 116 -6.72 31.88 -32.70
CA PRO A 116 -5.80 31.86 -31.56
C PRO A 116 -6.46 32.18 -30.21
N LEU A 117 -7.63 32.82 -30.23
CA LEU A 117 -8.38 33.24 -29.05
C LEU A 117 -9.51 32.25 -28.66
N SER A 118 -9.65 31.13 -29.38
CA SER A 118 -10.61 30.10 -29.05
C SER A 118 -10.10 29.17 -27.91
N PRO A 119 -10.70 29.22 -26.72
CA PRO A 119 -10.37 28.30 -25.65
C PRO A 119 -10.59 26.83 -26.03
N SER A 120 -11.70 26.55 -26.74
CA SER A 120 -12.06 25.19 -27.16
C SER A 120 -11.08 24.61 -28.17
N ALA A 121 -10.63 25.41 -29.18
CA ALA A 121 -9.63 24.97 -30.14
C ALA A 121 -8.29 24.64 -29.46
N ARG A 122 -7.86 25.46 -28.50
CA ARG A 122 -6.67 25.19 -27.67
C ARG A 122 -6.83 23.90 -26.84
N ASN A 123 -7.99 23.71 -26.19
CA ASN A 123 -8.27 22.50 -25.44
C ASN A 123 -8.24 21.25 -26.32
N ASN A 124 -8.89 21.28 -27.49
CA ASN A 124 -8.93 20.13 -28.40
C ASN A 124 -7.53 19.80 -28.94
N HIS A 125 -6.73 20.80 -29.30
CA HIS A 125 -5.32 20.58 -29.68
C HIS A 125 -4.52 19.98 -28.52
N GLY A 126 -4.69 20.46 -27.29
CA GLY A 126 -4.08 19.89 -26.10
C GLY A 126 -4.45 18.43 -25.88
N ALA A 127 -5.73 18.08 -26.05
CA ALA A 127 -6.23 16.71 -25.85
C ALA A 127 -5.61 15.70 -26.82
N ILE A 128 -5.50 16.05 -28.11
CA ILE A 128 -4.86 15.16 -29.08
C ILE A 128 -3.35 15.05 -28.89
N LEU A 129 -2.68 16.13 -28.49
CA LEU A 129 -1.26 16.10 -28.14
C LEU A 129 -0.99 15.16 -26.95
N LEU A 130 -1.91 15.10 -25.98
CA LEU A 130 -1.79 14.19 -24.85
C LEU A 130 -1.94 12.74 -25.28
N LYS A 131 -2.90 12.41 -26.18
CA LYS A 131 -3.04 11.08 -26.78
C LYS A 131 -1.78 10.66 -27.57
N LEU A 132 -1.11 11.59 -28.21
CA LEU A 132 0.16 11.38 -28.90
C LEU A 132 1.37 11.26 -27.95
N GLY A 133 1.16 11.36 -26.63
CA GLY A 133 2.21 11.31 -25.62
C GLY A 133 3.05 12.58 -25.49
N ARG A 134 2.65 13.68 -26.16
CA ARG A 134 3.32 14.98 -26.15
C ARG A 134 2.86 15.84 -24.96
N THR A 135 3.01 15.29 -23.74
CA THR A 135 2.42 15.82 -22.50
C THR A 135 2.76 17.29 -22.22
N ARG A 136 4.03 17.71 -22.44
CA ARG A 136 4.43 19.11 -22.19
C ARG A 136 3.72 20.08 -23.14
N GLN A 137 3.60 19.72 -24.41
CA GLN A 137 2.91 20.54 -25.39
C GLN A 137 1.40 20.62 -25.09
N ALA A 138 0.82 19.49 -24.68
CA ALA A 138 -0.58 19.42 -24.23
C ALA A 138 -0.83 20.37 -23.04
N ALA A 139 0.01 20.33 -22.00
CA ALA A 139 -0.10 21.22 -20.85
C ALA A 139 -0.09 22.70 -21.27
N THR A 140 0.83 23.10 -22.16
CA THR A 140 0.89 24.49 -22.69
C THR A 140 -0.40 24.90 -23.40
N GLN A 141 -1.04 23.99 -24.16
CA GLN A 141 -2.32 24.28 -24.83
C GLN A 141 -3.45 24.43 -23.81
N PHE A 142 -3.54 23.58 -22.79
CA PHE A 142 -4.54 23.68 -21.73
C PHE A 142 -4.34 24.96 -20.88
N GLU A 143 -3.10 25.30 -20.52
CA GLU A 143 -2.80 26.54 -19.81
C GLU A 143 -3.17 27.77 -20.65
N THR A 144 -2.97 27.71 -21.97
CA THR A 144 -3.39 28.78 -22.88
C THR A 144 -4.91 28.85 -22.96
N SER A 145 -5.60 27.73 -23.08
CA SER A 145 -7.05 27.66 -23.02
C SER A 145 -7.61 28.31 -21.75
N LEU A 146 -7.02 28.00 -20.58
CA LEU A 146 -7.44 28.53 -19.27
C LEU A 146 -7.08 30.01 -19.06
N ARG A 147 -6.07 30.54 -19.78
CA ARG A 147 -5.82 32.00 -19.81
C ARG A 147 -6.90 32.75 -20.58
N LEU A 148 -7.44 32.14 -21.64
CA LEU A 148 -8.50 32.70 -22.47
C LEU A 148 -9.87 32.58 -21.78
N ASP A 149 -10.14 31.42 -21.20
CA ASP A 149 -11.35 31.16 -20.40
C ASP A 149 -11.00 30.35 -19.15
N LYS A 150 -10.98 31.02 -18.00
CA LYS A 150 -10.64 30.43 -16.70
C LYS A 150 -11.63 29.36 -16.24
N ASN A 151 -12.83 29.37 -16.79
CA ASN A 151 -13.96 28.54 -16.38
C ASN A 151 -14.26 27.40 -17.37
N GLN A 152 -13.32 26.99 -18.19
CA GLN A 152 -13.48 25.88 -19.12
C GLN A 152 -13.26 24.53 -18.42
N PRO A 153 -14.31 23.75 -18.11
CA PRO A 153 -14.19 22.53 -17.30
C PRO A 153 -13.27 21.50 -17.93
N SER A 154 -13.38 21.28 -19.27
CA SER A 154 -12.57 20.28 -19.96
C SER A 154 -11.07 20.58 -19.89
N ALA A 155 -10.67 21.85 -20.02
CA ALA A 155 -9.27 22.23 -19.91
C ALA A 155 -8.76 22.09 -18.46
N LEU A 156 -9.60 22.41 -17.47
CA LEU A 156 -9.29 22.20 -16.05
C LEU A 156 -9.07 20.70 -15.75
N ILE A 157 -9.96 19.84 -16.20
CA ILE A 157 -9.87 18.38 -16.00
C ILE A 157 -8.62 17.81 -16.69
N ASN A 158 -8.40 18.15 -17.97
CA ASN A 158 -7.26 17.65 -18.73
C ASN A 158 -5.91 18.08 -18.13
N LEU A 159 -5.78 19.35 -17.71
CA LEU A 159 -4.57 19.82 -17.04
C LEU A 159 -4.41 19.19 -15.66
N ALA A 160 -5.50 19.02 -14.90
CA ALA A 160 -5.48 18.34 -13.61
C ALA A 160 -4.98 16.90 -13.74
N GLN A 161 -5.41 16.15 -14.77
CA GLN A 161 -4.93 14.80 -15.04
C GLN A 161 -3.44 14.76 -15.34
N ILE A 162 -2.90 15.72 -16.09
CA ILE A 162 -1.45 15.84 -16.33
C ILE A 162 -0.71 16.06 -15.01
N ARG A 163 -1.18 16.98 -14.19
CA ARG A 163 -0.59 17.28 -12.88
C ARG A 163 -0.68 16.07 -11.95
N PHE A 164 -1.83 15.42 -11.90
CA PHE A 164 -2.00 14.20 -11.11
C PHE A 164 -1.02 13.08 -11.51
N ALA A 165 -0.76 12.91 -12.81
CA ALA A 165 0.20 11.92 -13.32
C ALA A 165 1.66 12.27 -12.96
N GLY A 166 1.99 13.53 -12.69
CA GLY A 166 3.30 13.97 -12.21
C GLY A 166 3.65 13.42 -10.82
N ASN A 167 2.64 13.20 -9.99
CA ASN A 167 2.71 12.53 -8.69
C ASN A 167 3.71 13.13 -7.68
N THR A 168 4.17 14.38 -7.87
CA THR A 168 4.88 15.13 -6.84
C THR A 168 3.87 15.80 -5.91
N PRO A 169 4.22 16.12 -4.65
CA PRO A 169 3.31 16.85 -3.78
C PRO A 169 2.83 18.18 -4.36
N GLU A 170 3.67 18.87 -5.12
CA GLU A 170 3.34 20.12 -5.82
C GLU A 170 2.34 19.89 -6.94
N ASP A 171 2.58 18.86 -7.78
CA ASP A 171 1.67 18.49 -8.87
C ASP A 171 0.32 18.01 -8.35
N LEU A 172 0.30 17.21 -7.27
CA LEU A 172 -0.94 16.74 -6.65
C LEU A 172 -1.76 17.89 -6.05
N ARG A 173 -1.12 18.89 -5.41
CA ARG A 173 -1.84 20.10 -4.92
C ARG A 173 -2.41 20.91 -6.09
N ALA A 174 -1.63 21.08 -7.17
CA ALA A 174 -2.11 21.76 -8.37
C ALA A 174 -3.27 21.00 -9.03
N ALA A 175 -3.19 19.66 -9.11
CA ALA A 175 -4.29 18.83 -9.60
C ALA A 175 -5.55 18.98 -8.74
N LEU A 176 -5.41 18.96 -7.42
CA LEU A 176 -6.52 19.11 -6.48
C LEU A 176 -7.25 20.44 -6.68
N ASP A 177 -6.52 21.55 -6.82
CA ASP A 177 -7.11 22.87 -7.09
C ASP A 177 -7.86 22.90 -8.42
N LEU A 178 -7.26 22.37 -9.49
CA LEU A 178 -7.89 22.30 -10.80
C LEU A 178 -9.17 21.44 -10.80
N PHE A 179 -9.16 20.29 -10.14
CA PHE A 179 -10.35 19.46 -9.98
C PHE A 179 -11.43 20.13 -9.14
N LYS A 180 -11.08 20.85 -8.05
CA LYS A 180 -12.04 21.65 -7.27
C LYS A 180 -12.74 22.68 -8.13
N ARG A 181 -12.00 23.41 -8.94
CA ARG A 181 -12.54 24.40 -9.86
C ARG A 181 -13.42 23.75 -10.91
N ALA A 182 -13.00 22.67 -11.53
CA ALA A 182 -13.82 21.91 -12.49
C ALA A 182 -15.14 21.47 -11.84
N GLN A 183 -15.09 20.87 -10.63
CA GLN A 183 -16.24 20.39 -9.89
C GLN A 183 -17.23 21.51 -9.53
N SER A 184 -16.72 22.70 -9.24
CA SER A 184 -17.58 23.86 -8.92
C SER A 184 -18.32 24.42 -10.14
N ILE A 185 -17.79 24.24 -11.36
CA ILE A 185 -18.35 24.76 -12.61
C ILE A 185 -19.29 23.73 -13.24
N ALA A 186 -18.83 22.50 -13.38
CA ALA A 186 -19.55 21.38 -13.98
C ALA A 186 -19.40 20.15 -13.06
N PRO A 187 -20.29 20.02 -12.05
CA PRO A 187 -20.24 18.91 -11.13
C PRO A 187 -20.41 17.55 -11.82
N ASP A 188 -19.43 16.66 -11.60
CA ASP A 188 -19.37 15.35 -12.23
C ASP A 188 -18.83 14.30 -11.25
N PHE A 189 -19.30 13.04 -11.34
CA PHE A 189 -18.88 11.99 -10.39
C PHE A 189 -17.44 11.53 -10.61
N GLU A 190 -16.91 11.54 -11.85
CA GLU A 190 -15.52 11.20 -12.13
C GLU A 190 -14.55 12.26 -11.62
N VAL A 191 -14.95 13.55 -11.70
CA VAL A 191 -14.18 14.64 -11.09
C VAL A 191 -14.22 14.52 -9.57
N ALA A 192 -15.38 14.20 -8.97
CA ALA A 192 -15.51 13.96 -7.54
C ALA A 192 -14.61 12.76 -7.10
N ARG A 193 -14.59 11.67 -7.85
CA ARG A 193 -13.69 10.53 -7.63
C ARG A 193 -12.22 10.95 -7.70
N SER A 194 -11.86 11.76 -8.68
CA SER A 194 -10.49 12.28 -8.83
C SER A 194 -10.07 13.15 -7.66
N LEU A 195 -10.99 13.94 -7.09
CA LEU A 195 -10.77 14.69 -5.84
C LEU A 195 -10.46 13.77 -4.67
N VAL A 196 -11.24 12.70 -4.48
CA VAL A 196 -10.97 11.71 -3.43
C VAL A 196 -9.58 11.14 -3.56
N VAL A 197 -9.25 10.59 -4.73
CA VAL A 197 -7.97 9.90 -4.96
C VAL A 197 -6.79 10.88 -4.81
N THR A 198 -6.93 12.13 -5.29
CA THR A 198 -5.88 13.14 -5.16
C THR A 198 -5.65 13.52 -3.69
N ALA A 199 -6.72 13.71 -2.92
CA ALA A 199 -6.62 14.01 -1.48
C ALA A 199 -5.98 12.84 -0.70
N LEU A 200 -6.34 11.58 -1.03
CA LEU A 200 -5.73 10.39 -0.44
C LEU A 200 -4.22 10.33 -0.71
N ARG A 201 -3.78 10.61 -1.96
CA ARG A 201 -2.34 10.66 -2.29
C ARG A 201 -1.58 11.76 -1.57
N LEU A 202 -2.25 12.86 -1.23
CA LEU A 202 -1.68 13.94 -0.41
C LEU A 202 -1.69 13.62 1.09
N GLY A 203 -2.26 12.50 1.52
CA GLY A 203 -2.45 12.16 2.93
C GLY A 203 -3.54 12.99 3.64
N GLN A 204 -4.37 13.70 2.89
CA GLN A 204 -5.46 14.56 3.39
C GLN A 204 -6.73 13.71 3.63
N ARG A 205 -6.69 12.90 4.69
CA ARG A 205 -7.73 11.91 4.97
C ARG A 205 -9.13 12.54 5.16
N ASP A 206 -9.21 13.61 5.93
CA ASP A 206 -10.51 14.22 6.26
C ASP A 206 -11.13 14.91 5.05
N GLU A 207 -10.33 15.56 4.22
CA GLU A 207 -10.78 16.12 2.94
C GLU A 207 -11.19 15.01 1.99
N ALA A 208 -10.46 13.91 1.91
CA ALA A 208 -10.83 12.77 1.09
C ALA A 208 -12.19 12.19 1.50
N ALA A 209 -12.47 12.06 2.80
CA ALA A 209 -13.77 11.63 3.31
C ALA A 209 -14.89 12.61 2.93
N ASN A 210 -14.62 13.93 2.92
CA ASN A 210 -15.58 14.94 2.48
C ASN A 210 -15.88 14.82 0.97
N TYR A 211 -14.83 14.67 0.14
CA TYR A 211 -15.01 14.46 -1.32
C TYR A 211 -15.70 13.15 -1.62
N TYR A 212 -15.44 12.09 -0.83
CA TYR A 212 -16.12 10.82 -0.99
C TYR A 212 -17.64 10.95 -0.77
N ARG A 213 -18.09 11.74 0.19
CA ARG A 213 -19.54 11.99 0.39
C ARG A 213 -20.18 12.66 -0.83
N ASP A 214 -19.51 13.64 -1.45
CA ASP A 214 -19.99 14.27 -2.69
C ASP A 214 -20.03 13.23 -3.84
N TYR A 215 -18.95 12.46 -4.02
CA TYR A 215 -18.89 11.37 -4.98
C TYR A 215 -20.02 10.35 -4.77
N ALA A 216 -20.20 9.84 -3.57
CA ALA A 216 -21.20 8.83 -3.25
C ALA A 216 -22.63 9.34 -3.51
N THR A 217 -22.90 10.62 -3.21
CA THR A 217 -24.20 11.26 -3.50
C THR A 217 -24.47 11.32 -5.01
N ARG A 218 -23.46 11.67 -5.81
CA ARG A 218 -23.59 11.78 -7.27
C ARG A 218 -23.77 10.42 -7.93
N VAL A 219 -23.00 9.42 -7.51
CA VAL A 219 -23.13 8.04 -8.01
C VAL A 219 -24.52 7.47 -7.70
N SER A 220 -25.09 7.78 -6.54
CA SER A 220 -26.45 7.34 -6.16
C SER A 220 -27.54 8.08 -6.95
N GLY A 221 -27.28 9.31 -7.41
CA GLY A 221 -28.21 10.12 -8.20
C GLY A 221 -28.05 9.96 -9.72
N ALA A 222 -26.97 9.35 -10.20
CA ALA A 222 -26.67 9.21 -11.62
C ALA A 222 -27.56 8.14 -12.26
N GLN A 223 -28.63 8.56 -12.93
CA GLN A 223 -29.47 7.66 -13.73
C GLN A 223 -28.74 7.32 -15.04
N GLY A 224 -28.18 6.11 -15.12
CA GLY A 224 -27.66 5.55 -16.37
C GLY A 224 -26.12 5.55 -16.53
N GLU A 225 -25.37 6.27 -15.72
CA GLU A 225 -23.91 6.20 -15.76
C GLU A 225 -23.41 5.19 -14.72
N MET A 226 -22.90 4.05 -15.17
CA MET A 226 -22.35 3.01 -14.30
C MET A 226 -20.85 3.25 -14.08
N VAL A 227 -20.46 3.49 -12.81
CA VAL A 227 -19.05 3.40 -12.41
C VAL A 227 -18.59 1.97 -12.62
N THR A 228 -17.49 1.81 -13.33
CA THR A 228 -16.97 0.45 -13.64
C THR A 228 -16.54 -0.28 -12.35
N PRO A 229 -16.70 -1.63 -12.30
CA PRO A 229 -16.25 -2.42 -11.14
C PRO A 229 -14.77 -2.19 -10.80
N ALA A 230 -13.93 -2.03 -11.83
CA ALA A 230 -12.50 -1.74 -11.66
C ALA A 230 -12.27 -0.39 -10.97
N ALA A 231 -12.96 0.67 -11.39
CA ALA A 231 -12.84 2.00 -10.77
C ALA A 231 -13.28 1.99 -9.29
N ARG A 232 -14.34 1.23 -8.96
CA ARG A 232 -14.78 1.03 -7.57
C ARG A 232 -13.76 0.24 -6.76
N ALA A 233 -13.20 -0.83 -7.33
CA ALA A 233 -12.18 -1.65 -6.66
C ALA A 233 -10.94 -0.84 -6.32
N GLU A 234 -10.47 -0.03 -7.25
CA GLU A 234 -9.30 0.85 -7.05
C GLU A 234 -9.57 1.95 -6.02
N LEU A 235 -10.73 2.61 -6.10
CA LEU A 235 -11.12 3.60 -5.11
C LEU A 235 -11.23 2.96 -3.72
N GLY A 236 -11.86 1.80 -3.63
CA GLY A 236 -12.01 1.06 -2.38
C GLY A 236 -10.68 0.62 -1.78
N ALA A 237 -9.73 0.18 -2.59
CA ALA A 237 -8.37 -0.13 -2.16
C ALA A 237 -7.64 1.10 -1.60
N ALA A 238 -7.72 2.25 -2.29
CA ALA A 238 -7.12 3.50 -1.82
C ALA A 238 -7.75 4.01 -0.52
N LEU A 239 -9.07 3.89 -0.37
CA LEU A 239 -9.79 4.22 0.87
C LEU A 239 -9.35 3.32 2.03
N LEU A 240 -9.15 2.03 1.77
CA LEU A 240 -8.66 1.08 2.78
C LEU A 240 -7.26 1.42 3.26
N GLU A 241 -6.33 1.74 2.35
CA GLU A 241 -4.97 2.19 2.71
C GLU A 241 -5.00 3.44 3.59
N ALA A 242 -5.92 4.36 3.32
CA ALA A 242 -6.11 5.57 4.11
C ALA A 242 -6.90 5.35 5.42
N LYS A 243 -7.26 4.09 5.74
CA LYS A 243 -8.07 3.71 6.92
C LYS A 243 -9.48 4.33 6.93
N LEU A 244 -10.04 4.65 5.77
CA LEU A 244 -11.44 5.01 5.56
C LEU A 244 -12.21 3.70 5.30
N THR A 245 -12.39 2.94 6.38
CA THR A 245 -12.78 1.53 6.31
C THR A 245 -14.23 1.33 5.86
N GLU A 246 -15.15 2.15 6.34
CA GLU A 246 -16.58 2.05 5.97
C GLU A 246 -16.78 2.37 4.49
N GLU A 247 -16.13 3.42 3.99
CA GLU A 247 -16.17 3.83 2.60
C GLU A 247 -15.51 2.77 1.69
N ALA A 248 -14.40 2.18 2.15
CA ALA A 248 -13.74 1.09 1.45
C ALA A 248 -14.65 -0.14 1.32
N VAL A 249 -15.31 -0.56 2.40
CA VAL A 249 -16.29 -1.66 2.37
C VAL A 249 -17.39 -1.39 1.36
N LYS A 250 -17.94 -0.17 1.33
CA LYS A 250 -19.01 0.20 0.41
C LYS A 250 -18.60 0.08 -1.06
N GLU A 251 -17.45 0.65 -1.44
CA GLU A 251 -16.98 0.62 -2.83
C GLU A 251 -16.55 -0.78 -3.27
N LEU A 252 -15.82 -1.50 -2.38
CA LEU A 252 -15.37 -2.86 -2.68
C LEU A 252 -16.54 -3.85 -2.75
N SER A 253 -17.55 -3.72 -1.89
CA SER A 253 -18.77 -4.53 -1.96
C SER A 253 -19.52 -4.32 -3.29
N ALA A 254 -19.63 -3.07 -3.75
CA ALA A 254 -20.24 -2.76 -5.02
C ALA A 254 -19.41 -3.30 -6.22
N ALA A 255 -18.08 -3.25 -6.12
CA ALA A 255 -17.18 -3.81 -7.12
C ALA A 255 -17.35 -5.33 -7.22
N VAL A 256 -17.33 -6.05 -6.10
CA VAL A 256 -17.49 -7.51 -6.02
C VAL A 256 -18.89 -7.94 -6.46
N ALA A 257 -19.95 -7.19 -6.11
CA ALA A 257 -21.32 -7.48 -6.56
C ALA A 257 -21.45 -7.40 -8.08
N SER A 258 -20.70 -6.50 -8.72
CA SER A 258 -20.72 -6.32 -10.19
C SER A 258 -19.77 -7.29 -10.91
N ASP A 259 -18.67 -7.68 -10.27
CA ASP A 259 -17.70 -8.63 -10.80
C ASP A 259 -17.22 -9.59 -9.70
N GLN A 260 -17.95 -10.71 -9.57
CA GLN A 260 -17.66 -11.75 -8.56
C GLN A 260 -16.39 -12.56 -8.85
N LYS A 261 -15.71 -12.32 -9.97
CA LYS A 261 -14.46 -12.97 -10.34
C LYS A 261 -13.24 -12.08 -10.14
N ASN A 262 -13.42 -10.84 -9.71
CA ASN A 262 -12.34 -9.92 -9.44
C ASN A 262 -11.64 -10.28 -8.13
N VAL A 263 -10.61 -11.10 -8.23
CA VAL A 263 -9.83 -11.61 -7.08
C VAL A 263 -9.27 -10.48 -6.21
N GLU A 264 -8.72 -9.43 -6.83
CA GLU A 264 -8.15 -8.29 -6.08
C GLU A 264 -9.23 -7.55 -5.28
N ALA A 265 -10.40 -7.33 -5.87
CA ALA A 265 -11.52 -6.69 -5.18
C ALA A 265 -12.02 -7.54 -4.00
N ILE A 266 -12.14 -8.85 -4.18
CA ILE A 266 -12.54 -9.80 -3.13
C ILE A 266 -11.54 -9.77 -1.97
N VAL A 267 -10.25 -9.87 -2.25
CA VAL A 267 -9.19 -9.86 -1.23
C VAL A 267 -9.14 -8.52 -0.50
N ASN A 268 -9.27 -7.40 -1.21
CA ASN A 268 -9.32 -6.09 -0.58
C ASN A 268 -10.60 -5.89 0.25
N LEU A 269 -11.75 -6.41 -0.18
CA LEU A 269 -12.98 -6.39 0.62
C LEU A 269 -12.83 -7.22 1.90
N ALA A 270 -12.22 -8.40 1.82
CA ALA A 270 -11.93 -9.21 3.00
C ALA A 270 -11.01 -8.47 3.99
N LYS A 271 -9.98 -7.77 3.47
CA LYS A 271 -9.12 -6.91 4.31
C LYS A 271 -9.90 -5.75 4.93
N ALA A 272 -10.83 -5.14 4.17
CA ALA A 272 -11.67 -4.06 4.68
C ALA A 272 -12.62 -4.53 5.78
N TYR A 273 -13.26 -5.70 5.62
CA TYR A 273 -14.05 -6.31 6.68
C TYR A 273 -13.22 -6.61 7.94
N ARG A 274 -12.01 -7.13 7.78
CA ARG A 274 -11.10 -7.33 8.93
C ARG A 274 -10.76 -6.01 9.62
N ALA A 275 -10.48 -4.96 8.87
CA ALA A 275 -10.21 -3.62 9.41
C ALA A 275 -11.42 -3.03 10.13
N ALA A 276 -12.65 -3.39 9.70
CA ALA A 276 -13.92 -3.07 10.37
C ALA A 276 -14.22 -3.99 11.57
N ASN A 277 -13.34 -4.95 11.88
CA ASN A 277 -13.55 -6.02 12.88
C ASN A 277 -14.73 -6.95 12.55
N ASP A 278 -15.15 -7.01 11.29
CA ASP A 278 -16.18 -7.96 10.80
C ASP A 278 -15.50 -9.20 10.19
N ILE A 279 -15.00 -10.03 11.09
CA ILE A 279 -14.25 -11.26 10.75
C ILE A 279 -15.14 -12.28 10.02
N ASP A 280 -16.41 -12.38 10.43
CA ASP A 280 -17.34 -13.35 9.86
C ASP A 280 -17.66 -13.03 8.40
N SER A 281 -17.85 -11.75 8.05
CA SER A 281 -18.07 -11.34 6.65
C SER A 281 -16.83 -11.56 5.79
N ALA A 282 -15.63 -11.31 6.33
CA ALA A 282 -14.38 -11.61 5.64
C ALA A 282 -14.25 -13.12 5.33
N GLY A 283 -14.56 -13.98 6.31
CA GLY A 283 -14.52 -15.43 6.15
C GLY A 283 -15.51 -15.93 5.11
N ARG A 284 -16.79 -15.59 5.28
CA ARG A 284 -17.85 -15.96 4.31
C ARG A 284 -17.54 -15.52 2.89
N LEU A 285 -17.00 -14.32 2.71
CA LEU A 285 -16.65 -13.80 1.38
C LEU A 285 -15.59 -14.67 0.71
N LEU A 286 -14.48 -14.94 1.39
CA LEU A 286 -13.35 -15.71 0.85
C LEU A 286 -13.73 -17.19 0.65
N GLU A 287 -14.43 -17.81 1.60
CA GLU A 287 -14.91 -19.18 1.51
C GLU A 287 -15.92 -19.34 0.36
N THR A 288 -16.83 -18.38 0.16
CA THR A 288 -17.76 -18.35 -0.97
C THR A 288 -17.03 -18.23 -2.29
N ALA A 289 -15.98 -17.41 -2.37
CA ALA A 289 -15.16 -17.27 -3.57
C ALA A 289 -14.52 -18.62 -3.96
N VAL A 290 -13.97 -19.35 -3.00
CA VAL A 290 -13.41 -20.69 -3.23
C VAL A 290 -14.53 -21.68 -3.63
N ALA A 291 -15.66 -21.67 -2.95
CA ALA A 291 -16.81 -22.55 -3.26
C ALA A 291 -17.38 -22.30 -4.68
N ASN A 292 -17.29 -21.06 -5.16
CA ASN A 292 -17.67 -20.67 -6.54
C ASN A 292 -16.57 -21.00 -7.57
N GLY A 293 -15.50 -21.69 -7.17
CA GLY A 293 -14.46 -22.18 -8.08
C GLY A 293 -13.34 -21.18 -8.37
N LEU A 294 -13.20 -20.10 -7.58
CA LEU A 294 -12.05 -19.21 -7.68
C LEU A 294 -10.84 -19.87 -7.02
N ASP A 295 -10.00 -20.48 -7.83
CA ASP A 295 -8.81 -21.22 -7.42
C ASP A 295 -7.56 -20.36 -7.62
N ASP A 296 -7.39 -19.37 -6.75
CA ASP A 296 -6.35 -18.33 -6.85
C ASP A 296 -5.49 -18.23 -5.59
N ALA A 297 -4.18 -18.03 -5.79
CA ALA A 297 -3.21 -17.95 -4.71
C ALA A 297 -3.48 -16.81 -3.72
N LEU A 298 -3.95 -15.65 -4.21
CA LEU A 298 -4.26 -14.49 -3.36
C LEU A 298 -5.43 -14.77 -2.42
N ILE A 299 -6.46 -15.50 -2.89
CA ILE A 299 -7.62 -15.87 -2.06
C ILE A 299 -7.17 -16.82 -0.95
N TYR A 300 -6.40 -17.85 -1.28
CA TYR A 300 -5.89 -18.79 -0.27
C TYR A 300 -4.94 -18.11 0.72
N ALA A 301 -4.09 -17.19 0.27
CA ALA A 301 -3.25 -16.40 1.16
C ALA A 301 -4.09 -15.51 2.09
N ALA A 302 -5.15 -14.87 1.58
CA ALA A 302 -6.05 -14.06 2.39
C ALA A 302 -6.84 -14.89 3.42
N LEU A 303 -7.26 -16.12 3.07
CA LEU A 303 -7.85 -17.08 4.02
C LEU A 303 -6.86 -17.48 5.12
N ALA A 304 -5.61 -17.77 4.76
CA ALA A 304 -4.59 -18.09 5.73
C ALA A 304 -4.35 -16.93 6.70
N ASP A 305 -4.27 -15.69 6.18
CA ASP A 305 -4.14 -14.47 6.99
C ASP A 305 -5.31 -14.26 7.94
N LEU A 306 -6.51 -14.59 7.48
CA LEU A 306 -7.72 -14.50 8.30
C LEU A 306 -7.68 -15.53 9.43
N TYR A 307 -7.46 -16.81 9.11
CA TYR A 307 -7.41 -17.89 10.09
C TYR A 307 -6.29 -17.70 11.12
N GLU A 308 -5.12 -17.22 10.68
CA GLU A 308 -4.02 -16.86 11.57
C GLU A 308 -4.43 -15.75 12.56
N SER A 309 -5.12 -14.70 12.07
CA SER A 309 -5.55 -13.57 12.90
C SER A 309 -6.54 -13.94 14.02
N ILE A 310 -7.27 -15.05 13.85
CA ILE A 310 -8.23 -15.58 14.83
C ILE A 310 -7.70 -16.82 15.58
N GLY A 311 -6.40 -17.12 15.43
CA GLY A 311 -5.74 -18.23 16.13
C GLY A 311 -6.10 -19.63 15.63
N ARG A 312 -6.72 -19.74 14.43
CA ARG A 312 -7.09 -21.05 13.83
C ARG A 312 -5.97 -21.55 12.90
N ALA A 313 -4.85 -21.91 13.49
CA ALA A 313 -3.66 -22.33 12.76
C ALA A 313 -3.89 -23.61 11.93
N GLU A 314 -4.77 -24.52 12.40
CA GLU A 314 -5.16 -25.73 11.67
C GLU A 314 -5.83 -25.45 10.32
N ASN A 315 -6.47 -24.29 10.17
CA ASN A 315 -7.08 -23.85 8.91
C ASN A 315 -6.10 -22.99 8.08
N ALA A 316 -5.24 -22.20 8.75
CA ALA A 316 -4.28 -21.33 8.10
C ALA A 316 -3.22 -22.11 7.29
N ILE A 317 -2.71 -23.23 7.86
CA ILE A 317 -1.69 -24.07 7.23
C ILE A 317 -2.14 -24.64 5.87
N PRO A 318 -3.29 -25.36 5.76
CA PRO A 318 -3.75 -25.88 4.47
C PRO A 318 -4.07 -24.76 3.47
N ALA A 319 -4.61 -23.63 3.91
CA ALA A 319 -4.86 -22.48 3.03
C ALA A 319 -3.54 -21.91 2.48
N MET A 320 -2.52 -21.68 3.31
CA MET A 320 -1.23 -21.20 2.85
C MET A 320 -0.50 -22.21 1.96
N ARG A 321 -0.66 -23.51 2.20
CA ARG A 321 -0.14 -24.56 1.32
C ARG A 321 -0.75 -24.45 -0.08
N LEU A 322 -2.09 -24.27 -0.18
CA LEU A 322 -2.75 -24.04 -1.46
C LEU A 322 -2.26 -22.77 -2.16
N ALA A 323 -2.04 -21.68 -1.42
CA ALA A 323 -1.46 -20.46 -2.00
C ALA A 323 -0.08 -20.73 -2.65
N VAL A 324 0.79 -21.49 -1.97
CA VAL A 324 2.10 -21.91 -2.51
C VAL A 324 1.95 -22.83 -3.73
N GLU A 325 0.97 -23.73 -3.73
CA GLU A 325 0.72 -24.63 -4.87
C GLU A 325 0.23 -23.88 -6.11
N ARG A 326 -0.58 -22.81 -5.94
CA ARG A 326 -1.09 -21.99 -7.05
C ARG A 326 -0.09 -20.96 -7.56
N ASP A 327 0.77 -20.45 -6.68
CA ASP A 327 1.88 -19.58 -7.08
C ASP A 327 3.20 -20.08 -6.48
N PRO A 328 3.82 -21.12 -7.08
CA PRO A 328 5.06 -21.71 -6.58
C PRO A 328 6.27 -20.78 -6.65
N LYS A 329 6.19 -19.71 -7.44
CA LYS A 329 7.27 -18.72 -7.61
C LYS A 329 7.12 -17.53 -6.67
N ASN A 330 6.16 -17.54 -5.75
CA ASN A 330 5.99 -16.52 -4.75
C ASN A 330 6.81 -16.85 -3.50
N GLU A 331 7.93 -16.18 -3.35
CA GLU A 331 8.81 -16.32 -2.18
C GLU A 331 8.08 -15.98 -0.87
N GLY A 332 7.22 -14.94 -0.90
CA GLY A 332 6.47 -14.48 0.27
C GLY A 332 5.53 -15.56 0.83
N TYR A 333 4.84 -16.30 -0.04
CA TYR A 333 3.96 -17.39 0.41
C TYR A 333 4.76 -18.54 1.02
N ARG A 334 5.90 -18.92 0.44
CA ARG A 334 6.78 -19.96 0.97
C ARG A 334 7.34 -19.57 2.34
N PHE A 335 7.78 -18.33 2.47
CA PHE A 335 8.25 -17.80 3.75
C PHE A 335 7.17 -17.83 4.83
N ARG A 336 5.96 -17.34 4.51
CA ARG A 336 4.83 -17.36 5.45
C ARG A 336 4.39 -18.77 5.81
N TYR A 337 4.35 -19.67 4.83
CA TYR A 337 4.04 -21.07 5.09
C TYR A 337 5.02 -21.70 6.07
N ALA A 338 6.31 -21.43 5.91
CA ALA A 338 7.32 -21.88 6.84
C ALA A 338 7.14 -21.31 8.25
N LEU A 339 6.84 -20.01 8.37
CA LEU A 339 6.58 -19.40 9.68
C LEU A 339 5.35 -20.01 10.38
N LEU A 340 4.25 -20.24 9.66
CA LEU A 340 3.07 -20.92 10.21
C LEU A 340 3.39 -22.31 10.73
N LEU A 341 4.23 -23.09 10.01
CA LEU A 341 4.68 -24.40 10.46
C LEU A 341 5.57 -24.31 11.70
N ILE A 342 6.43 -23.29 11.81
CA ILE A 342 7.28 -23.07 12.99
C ILE A 342 6.41 -22.69 14.19
N ASP A 343 5.47 -21.78 14.03
CA ASP A 343 4.58 -21.31 15.10
C ASP A 343 3.67 -22.42 15.65
N THR A 344 3.29 -23.37 14.79
CA THR A 344 2.46 -24.54 15.15
C THR A 344 3.26 -25.74 15.65
N LYS A 345 4.52 -25.53 16.02
CA LYS A 345 5.40 -26.59 16.57
C LYS A 345 5.71 -27.72 15.58
N ALA A 346 5.71 -27.44 14.29
CA ALA A 346 6.08 -28.38 13.24
C ALA A 346 7.41 -27.97 12.53
N PRO A 347 8.52 -27.73 13.26
CA PRO A 347 9.75 -27.22 12.69
C PRO A 347 10.35 -28.17 11.65
N GLN A 348 10.17 -29.48 11.82
CA GLN A 348 10.65 -30.47 10.85
C GLN A 348 9.94 -30.31 9.48
N ALA A 349 8.62 -30.07 9.48
CA ALA A 349 7.89 -29.78 8.24
C ALA A 349 8.36 -28.46 7.60
N ALA A 350 8.59 -27.43 8.42
CA ALA A 350 9.16 -26.17 7.92
C ALA A 350 10.53 -26.36 7.25
N ILE A 351 11.43 -27.14 7.87
CA ILE A 351 12.76 -27.46 7.30
C ILE A 351 12.61 -28.11 5.92
N ILE A 352 11.70 -29.07 5.77
CA ILE A 352 11.47 -29.77 4.49
C ILE A 352 11.01 -28.75 3.43
N ARG A 353 9.98 -27.94 3.73
CA ARG A 353 9.42 -26.96 2.79
C ARG A 353 10.42 -25.87 2.42
N LEU A 354 11.24 -25.44 3.38
CA LEU A 354 12.29 -24.43 3.11
C LEU A 354 13.42 -25.00 2.24
N LYS A 355 13.84 -26.26 2.48
CA LYS A 355 14.81 -26.94 1.62
C LYS A 355 14.31 -27.15 0.19
N GLU A 356 13.00 -27.33 -0.01
CA GLU A 356 12.37 -27.37 -1.33
C GLU A 356 12.29 -25.97 -1.99
N ALA A 357 12.18 -24.91 -1.18
CA ALA A 357 12.09 -23.54 -1.67
C ALA A 357 13.44 -22.95 -2.08
N LEU A 358 14.49 -23.19 -1.31
CA LEU A 358 15.80 -22.56 -1.48
C LEU A 358 16.47 -22.76 -2.86
N PRO A 359 16.33 -23.93 -3.56
CA PRO A 359 16.82 -24.05 -4.94
C PRO A 359 16.13 -23.10 -5.93
N LEU A 360 14.91 -22.65 -5.64
CA LEU A 360 14.19 -21.68 -6.46
C LEU A 360 14.55 -20.22 -6.10
N PHE A 361 15.01 -19.99 -4.87
CA PHE A 361 15.34 -18.68 -4.31
C PHE A 361 16.66 -18.71 -3.55
N PRO A 362 17.80 -19.04 -4.22
CA PRO A 362 19.09 -19.26 -3.54
C PRO A 362 19.62 -18.01 -2.83
N ASP A 363 19.24 -16.82 -3.30
CA ASP A 363 19.65 -15.53 -2.77
C ASP A 363 18.57 -14.87 -1.87
N SER A 364 17.64 -15.67 -1.32
CA SER A 364 16.67 -15.19 -0.37
C SER A 364 17.18 -15.25 1.07
N ALA A 365 17.66 -14.13 1.60
CA ALA A 365 18.04 -14.03 3.01
C ALA A 365 16.91 -14.43 3.97
N ARG A 366 15.64 -14.13 3.61
CA ARG A 366 14.46 -14.47 4.42
C ARG A 366 14.24 -15.98 4.54
N LEU A 367 14.37 -16.71 3.44
CA LEU A 367 14.18 -18.16 3.47
C LEU A 367 15.33 -18.86 4.20
N TRP A 368 16.56 -18.40 4.05
CA TRP A 368 17.70 -18.89 4.83
C TRP A 368 17.52 -18.60 6.32
N PHE A 369 17.04 -17.40 6.66
CA PHE A 369 16.70 -17.04 8.04
C PHE A 369 15.61 -17.94 8.62
N ALA A 370 14.49 -18.15 7.90
CA ALA A 370 13.42 -19.04 8.34
C ALA A 370 13.91 -20.48 8.52
N LEU A 371 14.80 -20.96 7.64
CA LEU A 371 15.42 -22.29 7.78
C LEU A 371 16.26 -22.36 9.07
N GLY A 372 17.04 -21.32 9.36
CA GLY A 372 17.81 -21.21 10.61
C GLY A 372 16.91 -21.28 11.85
N ILE A 373 15.77 -20.55 11.86
CA ILE A 373 14.80 -20.59 12.97
C ILE A 373 14.21 -22.00 13.13
N ALA A 374 13.78 -22.63 12.03
CA ALA A 374 13.22 -23.99 12.08
C ALA A 374 14.23 -25.01 12.59
N GLN A 375 15.49 -24.95 12.12
CA GLN A 375 16.57 -25.82 12.56
C GLN A 375 16.93 -25.59 14.04
N TYR A 376 17.01 -24.31 14.47
CA TYR A 376 17.25 -23.99 15.88
C TYR A 376 16.12 -24.50 16.79
N GLY A 377 14.86 -24.33 16.40
CA GLY A 377 13.70 -24.87 17.07
C GLY A 377 13.65 -26.40 17.11
N PHE A 378 14.28 -27.05 16.13
CA PHE A 378 14.45 -28.51 16.06
C PHE A 378 15.76 -29.00 16.69
N GLN A 379 16.45 -28.17 17.45
CA GLN A 379 17.74 -28.43 18.14
C GLN A 379 18.93 -28.76 17.20
N GLN A 380 18.84 -28.43 15.94
CA GLN A 380 19.92 -28.51 14.96
C GLN A 380 20.76 -27.23 14.98
N THR A 381 21.44 -26.96 16.10
CA THR A 381 22.10 -25.66 16.36
C THR A 381 23.21 -25.35 15.38
N ASN A 382 23.99 -26.36 14.94
CA ASN A 382 25.09 -26.15 13.99
C ASN A 382 24.56 -25.81 12.58
N GLU A 383 23.54 -26.51 12.12
CA GLU A 383 22.87 -26.26 10.83
C GLU A 383 22.17 -24.89 10.85
N ALA A 384 21.54 -24.55 11.98
CA ALA A 384 20.94 -23.22 12.18
C ALA A 384 21.99 -22.11 12.02
N ALA A 385 23.16 -22.26 12.65
CA ALA A 385 24.25 -21.30 12.51
C ALA A 385 24.70 -21.14 11.04
N GLN A 386 24.79 -22.23 10.28
CA GLN A 386 25.11 -22.18 8.85
C GLN A 386 24.04 -21.42 8.05
N SER A 387 22.75 -21.69 8.33
CA SER A 387 21.64 -21.02 7.65
C SER A 387 21.57 -19.53 7.97
N PHE A 388 21.77 -19.14 9.24
CA PHE A 388 21.85 -17.71 9.61
C PHE A 388 23.09 -17.04 9.02
N THR A 389 24.24 -17.73 8.97
CA THR A 389 25.44 -17.19 8.30
C THR A 389 25.15 -16.92 6.83
N ARG A 390 24.49 -17.86 6.13
CA ARG A 390 24.12 -17.65 4.74
C ARG A 390 23.15 -16.48 4.56
N ALA A 391 22.18 -16.32 5.47
CA ALA A 391 21.28 -15.17 5.47
C ALA A 391 22.06 -13.84 5.61
N VAL A 392 23.04 -13.76 6.49
CA VAL A 392 23.89 -12.57 6.70
C VAL A 392 24.87 -12.33 5.55
N GLU A 393 25.35 -13.37 4.86
CA GLU A 393 26.17 -13.22 3.65
C GLU A 393 25.38 -12.58 2.50
N ILE A 394 24.10 -12.97 2.34
CA ILE A 394 23.19 -12.42 1.33
C ILE A 394 22.74 -11.01 1.70
N ASP A 395 22.30 -10.83 2.94
CA ASP A 395 21.93 -9.52 3.49
C ASP A 395 22.72 -9.20 4.77
N PRO A 396 23.84 -8.47 4.67
CA PRO A 396 24.65 -8.08 5.83
C PRO A 396 23.91 -7.20 6.86
N LYS A 397 22.73 -6.70 6.49
CA LYS A 397 21.86 -5.88 7.34
C LYS A 397 20.71 -6.69 7.96
N ALA A 398 20.68 -7.99 7.81
CA ALA A 398 19.69 -8.87 8.43
C ALA A 398 19.88 -8.92 9.96
N ALA A 399 19.43 -7.85 10.66
CA ALA A 399 19.59 -7.72 12.12
C ALA A 399 19.08 -8.94 12.90
N PRO A 400 17.92 -9.57 12.57
CA PRO A 400 17.48 -10.78 13.24
C PRO A 400 18.47 -11.95 13.08
N ALA A 401 19.01 -12.18 11.88
CA ALA A 401 19.96 -13.27 11.64
C ALA A 401 21.26 -13.05 12.43
N LEU A 402 21.75 -11.80 12.50
CA LEU A 402 22.90 -11.44 13.33
C LEU A 402 22.62 -11.73 14.82
N ALA A 403 21.42 -11.41 15.30
CA ALA A 403 21.06 -11.66 16.70
C ALA A 403 20.99 -13.15 17.03
N TYR A 404 20.42 -13.97 16.15
CA TYR A 404 20.41 -15.44 16.33
C TYR A 404 21.81 -16.06 16.29
N LEU A 405 22.69 -15.62 15.38
CA LEU A 405 24.09 -16.04 15.37
C LEU A 405 24.80 -15.66 16.68
N GLY A 406 24.54 -14.42 17.17
CA GLY A 406 25.03 -13.97 18.45
C GLY A 406 24.55 -14.87 19.61
N MET A 407 23.27 -15.28 19.58
CA MET A 407 22.68 -16.14 20.58
C MET A 407 23.32 -17.54 20.57
N ILE A 408 23.51 -18.13 19.40
CA ILE A 408 24.20 -19.44 19.27
C ILE A 408 25.65 -19.32 19.75
N ASN A 409 26.38 -18.23 19.44
CA ASN A 409 27.74 -18.02 19.95
C ASN A 409 27.75 -17.87 21.48
N ALA A 410 26.79 -17.14 22.05
CA ALA A 410 26.67 -17.01 23.50
C ALA A 410 26.36 -18.34 24.20
N GLU A 411 25.49 -19.17 23.64
CA GLU A 411 25.21 -20.54 24.13
C GLU A 411 26.44 -21.44 24.11
N GLN A 412 27.35 -21.22 23.16
CA GLN A 412 28.62 -21.95 23.02
C GLN A 412 29.76 -21.33 23.85
N GLY A 413 29.47 -20.28 24.65
CA GLY A 413 30.46 -19.60 25.48
C GLY A 413 31.39 -18.65 24.70
N ARG A 414 31.16 -18.43 23.41
CA ARG A 414 31.92 -17.50 22.56
C ARG A 414 31.37 -16.08 22.73
N PHE A 415 31.56 -15.51 23.92
CA PHE A 415 30.98 -14.22 24.29
C PHE A 415 31.51 -13.03 23.46
N PRO A 416 32.82 -12.92 23.15
CA PRO A 416 33.30 -11.82 22.32
C PRO A 416 32.65 -11.78 20.94
N GLU A 417 32.49 -12.95 20.28
CA GLU A 417 31.86 -13.07 18.98
C GLU A 417 30.36 -12.74 19.06
N ALA A 418 29.69 -13.18 20.12
CA ALA A 418 28.27 -12.85 20.37
C ALA A 418 28.08 -11.33 20.52
N ILE A 419 28.94 -10.66 21.30
CA ILE A 419 28.91 -9.19 21.48
C ILE A 419 29.05 -8.49 20.14
N ALA A 420 30.05 -8.86 19.33
CA ALA A 420 30.28 -8.24 18.02
C ALA A 420 29.06 -8.40 17.09
N LEU A 421 28.38 -9.54 17.11
CA LEU A 421 27.18 -9.80 16.32
C LEU A 421 25.98 -8.98 16.79
N TYR A 422 25.77 -8.85 18.11
CA TYR A 422 24.71 -8.03 18.66
C TYR A 422 24.91 -6.54 18.39
N GLU A 423 26.16 -6.06 18.51
CA GLU A 423 26.50 -4.67 18.15
C GLU A 423 26.22 -4.38 16.67
N ARG A 424 26.56 -5.31 15.78
CA ARG A 424 26.22 -5.20 14.36
C ARG A 424 24.70 -5.19 14.15
N ALA A 425 23.94 -6.04 14.85
CA ALA A 425 22.49 -6.05 14.78
C ALA A 425 21.89 -4.70 15.20
N ILE A 426 22.37 -4.14 16.30
CA ILE A 426 21.96 -2.83 16.83
C ILE A 426 22.36 -1.69 15.87
N ALA A 427 23.57 -1.73 15.31
CA ALA A 427 24.03 -0.73 14.34
C ALA A 427 23.17 -0.74 13.07
N THR A 428 22.64 -1.90 12.68
CA THR A 428 21.75 -2.07 11.54
C THR A 428 20.32 -1.63 11.86
N ASN A 429 19.82 -1.99 13.05
CA ASN A 429 18.49 -1.64 13.53
C ASN A 429 18.56 -1.23 15.01
N GLY A 430 18.77 0.04 15.27
CA GLY A 430 18.82 0.61 16.62
C GLY A 430 17.48 0.58 17.39
N GLN A 431 16.39 0.16 16.74
CA GLN A 431 15.07 -0.03 17.37
C GLN A 431 14.81 -1.51 17.73
N PHE A 432 15.81 -2.37 17.65
CA PHE A 432 15.68 -3.80 17.92
C PHE A 432 15.86 -4.11 19.40
N ALA A 433 14.78 -4.00 20.19
CA ALA A 433 14.77 -4.17 21.64
C ALA A 433 15.44 -5.48 22.11
N ALA A 434 15.14 -6.60 21.43
CA ALA A 434 15.70 -7.91 21.77
C ALA A 434 17.23 -7.96 21.61
N ALA A 435 17.81 -7.28 20.60
CA ALA A 435 19.27 -7.23 20.44
C ALA A 435 19.95 -6.47 21.57
N HIS A 436 19.36 -5.37 22.04
CA HIS A 436 19.84 -4.64 23.21
C HIS A 436 19.81 -5.51 24.48
N TYR A 437 18.71 -6.26 24.69
CA TYR A 437 18.61 -7.19 25.80
C TYR A 437 19.68 -8.30 25.72
N LEU A 438 19.83 -8.94 24.56
CA LEU A 438 20.78 -10.04 24.36
C LEU A 438 22.24 -9.59 24.56
N LEU A 439 22.56 -8.39 24.09
CA LEU A 439 23.89 -7.78 24.33
C LEU A 439 24.12 -7.59 25.83
N ALA A 440 23.16 -7.03 26.53
CA ALA A 440 23.27 -6.79 27.97
C ALA A 440 23.42 -8.09 28.76
N ASP A 441 22.66 -9.13 28.42
CA ASP A 441 22.74 -10.44 29.06
C ASP A 441 24.16 -11.06 28.96
N VAL A 442 24.78 -10.94 27.79
CA VAL A 442 26.16 -11.43 27.57
C VAL A 442 27.19 -10.56 28.29
N LEU A 443 27.04 -9.22 28.29
CA LEU A 443 27.94 -8.32 29.01
C LEU A 443 27.97 -8.62 30.50
N VAL A 444 26.82 -8.89 31.11
CA VAL A 444 26.72 -9.27 32.53
C VAL A 444 27.43 -10.60 32.84
N LYS A 445 27.37 -11.57 31.88
CA LYS A 445 28.01 -12.89 32.03
C LYS A 445 29.53 -12.82 31.85
N LEU A 446 30.00 -11.91 30.99
CA LEU A 446 31.40 -11.81 30.65
C LEU A 446 32.23 -11.12 31.76
N SER A 447 31.80 -10.00 32.29
CA SER A 447 32.57 -9.18 33.21
C SER A 447 31.74 -8.25 34.08
N ALA A 448 32.15 -8.10 35.34
CA ALA A 448 31.57 -7.11 36.24
C ALA A 448 31.88 -5.65 35.80
N ILE A 449 32.91 -5.42 35.00
CA ILE A 449 33.29 -4.10 34.49
C ILE A 449 32.25 -3.58 33.47
N ASP A 450 31.60 -4.47 32.75
CA ASP A 450 30.63 -4.11 31.68
C ASP A 450 29.21 -3.85 32.18
N VAL A 451 28.98 -3.86 33.50
CA VAL A 451 27.66 -3.69 34.11
C VAL A 451 27.00 -2.36 33.78
N PRO A 452 27.68 -1.19 33.85
CA PRO A 452 27.05 0.08 33.45
C PRO A 452 26.59 0.10 31.98
N ARG A 453 27.36 -0.57 31.12
CA ARG A 453 27.01 -0.71 29.71
C ARG A 453 25.81 -1.62 29.54
N ALA A 454 25.76 -2.74 30.26
CA ALA A 454 24.62 -3.65 30.25
C ALA A 454 23.34 -2.94 30.74
N GLU A 455 23.42 -2.17 31.81
CA GLU A 455 22.30 -1.36 32.33
C GLU A 455 21.75 -0.39 31.27
N THR A 456 22.64 0.31 30.56
CA THR A 456 22.27 1.23 29.50
C THR A 456 21.48 0.50 28.40
N HIS A 457 21.95 -0.68 27.98
CA HIS A 457 21.27 -1.48 26.95
C HIS A 457 19.94 -2.06 27.45
N LEU A 458 19.82 -2.48 28.71
CA LEU A 458 18.56 -2.94 29.30
C LEU A 458 17.52 -1.81 29.34
N LYS A 459 17.91 -0.62 29.79
CA LYS A 459 17.04 0.56 29.76
C LYS A 459 16.58 0.87 28.34
N ARG A 460 17.50 0.84 27.38
CA ARG A 460 17.15 1.05 25.97
C ARG A 460 16.20 -0.02 25.43
N ALA A 461 16.39 -1.28 25.78
CA ALA A 461 15.48 -2.36 25.42
C ALA A 461 14.05 -2.10 25.95
N LEU A 462 13.94 -1.63 27.20
CA LEU A 462 12.66 -1.31 27.86
C LEU A 462 12.00 -0.02 27.34
N GLU A 463 12.76 0.96 26.88
CA GLU A 463 12.23 2.12 26.16
C GLU A 463 11.58 1.71 24.84
N LEU A 464 12.20 0.76 24.13
CA LEU A 464 11.74 0.25 22.84
C LEU A 464 10.58 -0.75 22.97
N ASP A 465 10.65 -1.64 23.96
CA ASP A 465 9.60 -2.61 24.29
C ASP A 465 9.39 -2.66 25.81
N PRO A 466 8.48 -1.85 26.36
CA PRO A 466 8.17 -1.85 27.80
C PRO A 466 7.63 -3.20 28.33
N THR A 467 7.21 -4.10 27.44
CA THR A 467 6.66 -5.41 27.82
C THR A 467 7.70 -6.53 27.79
N LEU A 468 8.96 -6.24 27.50
CA LEU A 468 10.05 -7.22 27.45
C LEU A 468 10.42 -7.68 28.86
N THR A 469 9.71 -8.72 29.36
CA THR A 469 9.83 -9.24 30.72
C THR A 469 11.25 -9.68 31.08
N GLN A 470 11.97 -10.27 30.11
CA GLN A 470 13.35 -10.73 30.29
C GLN A 470 14.30 -9.54 30.55
N ALA A 471 14.11 -8.40 29.89
CA ALA A 471 14.92 -7.21 30.14
C ALA A 471 14.62 -6.61 31.52
N ARG A 472 13.35 -6.58 31.96
CA ARG A 472 12.98 -6.16 33.31
C ARG A 472 13.60 -7.08 34.37
N LEU A 473 13.49 -8.39 34.17
CA LEU A 473 14.09 -9.37 35.07
C LEU A 473 15.60 -9.20 35.17
N ALA A 474 16.27 -9.00 34.04
CA ALA A 474 17.72 -8.77 34.00
C ALA A 474 18.12 -7.46 34.69
N LEU A 475 17.39 -6.37 34.47
CA LEU A 475 17.64 -5.07 35.10
C LEU A 475 17.39 -5.15 36.61
N GLY A 476 16.31 -5.78 37.06
CA GLY A 476 16.04 -6.02 38.46
C GLY A 476 17.13 -6.86 39.15
N LYS A 477 17.66 -7.89 38.48
CA LYS A 477 18.82 -8.68 39.00
C LYS A 477 20.08 -7.83 39.12
N LEU A 478 20.34 -6.91 38.19
CA LEU A 478 21.45 -5.97 38.28
C LEU A 478 21.30 -5.07 39.50
N TYR A 479 20.16 -4.42 39.68
CA TYR A 479 19.88 -3.57 40.84
C TYR A 479 19.96 -4.35 42.16
N LEU A 480 19.45 -5.59 42.19
CA LEU A 480 19.54 -6.45 43.39
C LEU A 480 20.99 -6.79 43.74
N ARG A 481 21.85 -6.99 42.75
CA ARG A 481 23.27 -7.25 42.96
C ARG A 481 23.98 -6.02 43.51
N ASP A 482 23.65 -4.82 43.01
CA ASP A 482 24.27 -3.56 43.38
C ASP A 482 23.57 -2.92 44.59
N GLU A 483 22.79 -3.69 45.38
CA GLU A 483 22.09 -3.28 46.62
C GLU A 483 21.00 -2.21 46.44
N HIS A 484 20.62 -1.89 45.21
CA HIS A 484 19.51 -0.98 44.92
C HIS A 484 18.16 -1.72 45.03
N LEU A 485 17.81 -2.06 46.29
CA LEU A 485 16.69 -2.97 46.56
C LEU A 485 15.33 -2.42 46.14
N ALA A 486 15.13 -1.09 46.27
CA ALA A 486 13.88 -0.46 45.91
C ALA A 486 13.65 -0.50 44.38
N GLU A 487 14.68 -0.15 43.60
CA GLU A 487 14.67 -0.18 42.15
C GLU A 487 14.53 -1.62 41.65
N ALA A 488 15.20 -2.58 42.28
CA ALA A 488 15.04 -4.00 41.94
C ALA A 488 13.60 -4.48 42.12
N ALA A 489 12.95 -4.11 43.23
CA ALA A 489 11.56 -4.46 43.48
C ALA A 489 10.61 -3.90 42.40
N VAL A 490 10.81 -2.63 42.02
CA VAL A 490 9.99 -1.99 40.93
C VAL A 490 10.09 -2.77 39.62
N GLU A 491 11.29 -3.17 39.21
CA GLU A 491 11.46 -3.91 37.95
C GLU A 491 10.88 -5.31 38.03
N PHE A 492 10.99 -6.02 39.15
CA PHE A 492 10.37 -7.34 39.31
C PHE A 492 8.84 -7.25 39.39
N GLU A 493 8.28 -6.25 40.06
CA GLU A 493 6.83 -6.00 40.08
C GLU A 493 6.32 -5.69 38.66
N ALA A 494 7.05 -4.89 37.89
CA ALA A 494 6.71 -4.59 36.49
C ALA A 494 6.84 -5.82 35.60
N ALA A 495 7.81 -6.70 35.83
CA ALA A 495 7.93 -7.98 35.12
C ALA A 495 6.74 -8.90 35.41
N ILE A 496 6.32 -9.01 36.68
CA ILE A 496 5.14 -9.77 37.11
C ILE A 496 3.86 -9.20 36.51
N LYS A 497 3.75 -7.86 36.43
CA LYS A 497 2.58 -7.22 35.80
C LYS A 497 2.48 -7.54 34.30
N ALA A 498 3.62 -7.61 33.62
CA ALA A 498 3.67 -7.93 32.19
C ALA A 498 3.46 -9.44 31.93
N ASP A 499 3.98 -10.31 32.82
CA ASP A 499 3.78 -11.76 32.82
C ASP A 499 3.50 -12.29 34.22
N PRO A 500 2.22 -12.47 34.60
CA PRO A 500 1.82 -13.00 35.90
C PRO A 500 2.24 -14.44 36.16
N ASN A 501 2.74 -15.16 35.16
CA ASN A 501 3.19 -16.55 35.29
C ASN A 501 4.72 -16.68 35.36
N LEU A 502 5.46 -15.57 35.35
CA LEU A 502 6.91 -15.56 35.38
C LEU A 502 7.44 -15.86 36.80
N ALA A 503 7.55 -17.15 37.13
CA ALA A 503 7.95 -17.63 38.45
C ALA A 503 9.29 -17.03 38.93
N GLU A 504 10.28 -16.89 38.04
CA GLU A 504 11.57 -16.29 38.38
C GLU A 504 11.44 -14.86 38.94
N ALA A 505 10.52 -14.05 38.39
CA ALA A 505 10.28 -12.70 38.89
C ALA A 505 9.72 -12.72 40.33
N TYR A 506 8.81 -13.63 40.65
CA TYR A 506 8.32 -13.80 42.01
C TYR A 506 9.41 -14.27 42.96
N TYR A 507 10.28 -15.17 42.54
CA TYR A 507 11.41 -15.60 43.36
C TYR A 507 12.34 -14.44 43.67
N GLN A 508 12.75 -13.68 42.67
CA GLN A 508 13.65 -12.55 42.85
C GLN A 508 13.00 -11.42 43.66
N LEU A 509 11.72 -11.13 43.44
CA LEU A 509 10.97 -10.15 44.23
C LEU A 509 10.87 -10.56 45.70
N GLY A 510 10.54 -11.83 45.96
CA GLY A 510 10.45 -12.36 47.33
C GLY A 510 11.78 -12.27 48.09
N ARG A 511 12.89 -12.56 47.41
CA ARG A 511 14.24 -12.36 47.96
C ARG A 511 14.53 -10.88 48.21
N THR A 512 14.12 -10.00 47.30
CA THR A 512 14.29 -8.55 47.44
C THR A 512 13.51 -8.03 48.63
N TYR A 513 12.25 -8.40 48.81
CA TYR A 513 11.44 -8.03 49.98
C TYR A 513 12.02 -8.56 51.30
N ALA A 514 12.54 -9.80 51.29
CA ALA A 514 13.21 -10.33 52.49
C ALA A 514 14.44 -9.47 52.88
N ARG A 515 15.26 -9.05 51.90
CA ARG A 515 16.39 -8.14 52.16
C ARG A 515 15.94 -6.73 52.62
N MET A 516 14.78 -6.25 52.12
CA MET A 516 14.15 -5.01 52.57
C MET A 516 13.45 -5.13 53.93
N LYS A 517 13.49 -6.30 54.59
CA LYS A 517 12.79 -6.62 55.85
C LYS A 517 11.25 -6.55 55.73
N ARG A 518 10.69 -6.64 54.51
CA ARG A 518 9.25 -6.68 54.22
C ARG A 518 8.77 -8.15 54.30
N THR A 519 8.75 -8.73 55.50
CA THR A 519 8.64 -10.16 55.74
C THR A 519 7.31 -10.75 55.26
N ALA A 520 6.17 -10.08 55.46
CA ALA A 520 4.86 -10.53 55.03
C ALA A 520 4.76 -10.59 53.51
N GLU A 521 5.25 -9.58 52.83
CA GLU A 521 5.24 -9.51 51.35
C GLU A 521 6.20 -10.55 50.75
N ALA A 522 7.36 -10.75 51.38
CA ALA A 522 8.29 -11.81 50.99
C ALA A 522 7.64 -13.20 51.04
N GLN A 523 6.93 -13.52 52.15
CA GLN A 523 6.26 -14.79 52.30
C GLN A 523 5.16 -15.03 51.24
N THR A 524 4.30 -14.01 50.99
CA THR A 524 3.24 -14.10 50.00
C THR A 524 3.81 -14.30 48.61
N THR A 525 4.84 -13.56 48.26
CA THR A 525 5.50 -13.59 46.94
C THR A 525 6.18 -14.96 46.71
N LEU A 526 6.91 -15.47 47.71
CA LEU A 526 7.56 -16.79 47.65
C LEU A 526 6.55 -17.95 47.62
N ALA A 527 5.40 -17.81 48.27
CA ALA A 527 4.32 -18.79 48.17
C ALA A 527 3.75 -18.87 46.74
N THR A 528 3.61 -17.69 46.08
CA THR A 528 3.21 -17.63 44.66
C THR A 528 4.26 -18.26 43.74
N PHE A 529 5.55 -17.97 43.98
CA PHE A 529 6.65 -18.63 43.28
C PHE A 529 6.56 -20.15 43.38
N LYS A 530 6.36 -20.71 44.60
CA LYS A 530 6.27 -22.16 44.81
C LYS A 530 5.13 -22.74 43.97
N ARG A 531 3.94 -22.13 44.04
CA ARG A 531 2.78 -22.58 43.24
C ARG A 531 3.07 -22.56 41.74
N LEU A 532 3.68 -21.51 41.22
CA LEU A 532 4.01 -21.39 39.78
C LEU A 532 5.13 -22.36 39.36
N SER A 533 6.14 -22.56 40.24
CA SER A 533 7.25 -23.47 39.96
C SER A 533 6.79 -24.93 39.84
N ASP A 534 5.77 -25.34 40.60
CA ASP A 534 5.22 -26.69 40.52
C ASP A 534 4.48 -26.92 39.18
N THR A 535 3.96 -25.85 38.58
CA THR A 535 3.31 -25.88 37.22
C THR A 535 4.29 -25.68 36.06
N GLN A 536 5.49 -25.21 36.31
CA GLN A 536 6.40 -24.68 35.30
C GLN A 536 7.32 -25.69 34.62
N LYS A 537 7.36 -26.94 34.99
CA LYS A 537 8.17 -27.93 34.26
C LYS A 537 7.81 -28.02 32.77
N GLU A 538 6.60 -27.57 32.39
CA GLU A 538 6.14 -27.48 31.00
C GLU A 538 6.37 -26.10 30.34
N GLN A 539 6.67 -25.05 31.11
CA GLN A 539 6.67 -23.65 30.64
C GLN A 539 8.04 -23.12 30.21
N SER A 540 9.18 -23.71 30.63
CA SER A 540 10.51 -23.25 30.23
C SER A 540 10.72 -23.27 28.70
N GLU A 541 10.02 -24.16 27.99
CA GLU A 541 9.98 -24.17 26.53
C GLU A 541 9.17 -22.99 25.96
N THR A 542 8.21 -22.46 26.70
CA THR A 542 7.31 -21.39 26.19
C THR A 542 8.00 -20.04 26.21
N GLU A 543 8.79 -19.73 27.24
CA GLU A 543 9.60 -18.48 27.32
C GLU A 543 10.65 -18.41 26.21
N ARG A 544 11.33 -19.51 25.96
CA ARG A 544 12.27 -19.61 24.85
C ARG A 544 11.56 -19.36 23.50
N ARG A 545 10.34 -19.88 23.32
CA ARG A 545 9.53 -19.68 22.11
C ARG A 545 9.05 -18.23 21.95
N GLU A 546 8.62 -17.59 23.02
CA GLU A 546 8.18 -16.19 22.97
C GLU A 546 9.33 -15.26 22.57
N MET A 547 10.53 -15.50 23.12
CA MET A 547 11.74 -14.78 22.68
C MET A 547 12.02 -15.04 21.20
N LEU A 548 11.97 -16.30 20.76
CA LEU A 548 12.15 -16.66 19.36
C LEU A 548 11.11 -16.01 18.44
N ARG A 549 9.86 -15.94 18.87
CA ARG A 549 8.78 -15.27 18.15
C ARG A 549 9.01 -13.76 18.03
N ARG A 550 9.48 -13.09 19.09
CA ARG A 550 9.81 -11.66 19.05
C ARG A 550 10.97 -11.36 18.11
N LEU A 551 11.98 -12.24 18.07
CA LEU A 551 13.07 -12.16 17.11
C LEU A 551 12.60 -12.39 15.66
N ALA A 552 11.68 -13.32 15.44
CA ALA A 552 11.13 -13.63 14.12
C ALA A 552 10.19 -12.55 13.57
N ASN A 553 9.48 -11.81 14.43
CA ASN A 553 8.52 -10.77 14.06
C ASN A 553 9.19 -9.43 13.68
N VAL A 554 10.50 -9.31 13.78
CA VAL A 554 11.23 -8.16 13.25
C VAL A 554 11.17 -8.23 11.72
N ARG A 555 10.56 -7.22 11.08
CA ARG A 555 10.45 -7.14 9.62
C ARG A 555 11.83 -7.10 8.98
N PHE A 556 12.06 -8.02 8.05
CA PHE A 556 13.18 -7.98 7.11
C PHE A 556 13.03 -6.84 6.12
#